data_dc3a0cc5d337d22fb784038164b42b3d
#
_entry.id   dc3a0cc5d337d22fb784038164b42b3d
#
_cell.length_a   1.000
_cell.length_b   1.000
_cell.length_c   1.000
_cell.angle_alpha   90.00
_cell.angle_beta   90.00
_cell.angle_gamma   90.00
#
_symmetry.space_group_name_H-M   'P 1'
#
loop_
_entity.id
_entity.type
_entity.pdbx_description
1 polymer ?
#
loop_
_entity_poly.entity_id
_entity_poly.type
_entity_poly.pdbx_seq_one_letter_code
_entity_poly.pdbx_strand_id
1 'polypeptide(L)'
;MLVSDVKLGWRRSPQTERGHGPVRTVAVTGGIGGIGKTSIAVNLALGLARDGGRVMLLDADLGLANVDDLLGLYAGASLLDVLRGELQLEDIIIYGPGDLMVIPAACGKRQLTELATAECAGMVRVFSELKHRIDTLVIDTTTDISECIASFCAASSEVLVVVDNEAASLSGAIGLINRLHTGYGVVRFHVIANGVQTAREGDGIFARMLNLLVDQHDVLVSYAGFVPGDDSMRQAALQHQAVIDAFPRSRSAMALRNLARRVGGWPQQHSPRGHLEFFIERLIHQNNVEMEVTS
;
A
#
# COMPACT_ATOMS: atom_id res chain seq x y z
N MET A 1 -31.46 26.90 -23.01
CA MET A 1 -31.61 25.43 -23.09
C MET A 1 -30.82 24.86 -21.94
N LEU A 2 -31.51 24.41 -20.89
CA LEU A 2 -30.98 24.07 -19.57
C LEU A 2 -30.32 22.70 -19.63
N VAL A 3 -29.05 22.61 -19.22
CA VAL A 3 -28.37 21.32 -18.96
C VAL A 3 -28.55 21.05 -17.46
N SER A 4 -29.34 20.03 -17.19
CA SER A 4 -29.72 19.58 -15.85
C SER A 4 -28.57 18.92 -15.11
N ASP A 5 -28.28 19.41 -13.90
CA ASP A 5 -27.46 18.79 -12.87
C ASP A 5 -27.97 17.41 -12.49
N VAL A 6 -27.27 16.36 -12.85
CA VAL A 6 -27.46 15.02 -12.27
C VAL A 6 -26.50 14.88 -11.08
N LYS A 7 -26.96 15.32 -9.89
CA LYS A 7 -26.37 14.94 -8.62
C LYS A 7 -26.69 13.47 -8.35
N LEU A 8 -25.78 12.54 -8.64
CA LEU A 8 -25.86 11.18 -8.11
C LEU A 8 -25.57 11.21 -6.60
N GLY A 9 -26.65 11.24 -5.81
CA GLY A 9 -26.61 11.15 -4.36
C GLY A 9 -26.31 9.69 -3.93
N TRP A 10 -25.07 9.39 -3.58
CA TRP A 10 -24.71 8.15 -2.90
C TRP A 10 -25.16 8.25 -1.43
N ARG A 11 -26.13 7.43 -1.04
CA ARG A 11 -26.55 7.31 0.38
C ARG A 11 -25.46 6.53 1.13
N ARG A 12 -24.88 7.16 2.15
CA ARG A 12 -24.00 6.49 3.14
C ARG A 12 -24.80 5.43 3.88
N SER A 13 -24.34 4.18 3.85
CA SER A 13 -24.82 3.13 4.77
C SER A 13 -24.42 3.50 6.19
N PRO A 14 -25.27 3.25 7.23
CA PRO A 14 -24.90 3.53 8.62
C PRO A 14 -23.73 2.62 9.02
N GLN A 15 -22.57 3.21 9.27
CA GLN A 15 -21.41 2.50 9.81
C GLN A 15 -21.62 2.28 11.30
N THR A 16 -21.69 1.02 11.70
CA THR A 16 -21.61 0.60 13.11
C THR A 16 -20.31 1.14 13.72
N GLU A 17 -20.43 1.80 14.86
CA GLU A 17 -19.31 2.31 15.67
C GLU A 17 -18.43 1.13 16.15
N ARG A 18 -17.45 0.73 15.35
CA ARG A 18 -16.34 -0.08 15.83
C ARG A 18 -15.31 0.86 16.45
N GLY A 19 -14.79 0.51 17.63
CA GLY A 19 -13.79 1.31 18.36
C GLY A 19 -12.57 1.67 17.51
N HIS A 20 -11.75 2.59 18.01
CA HIS A 20 -10.53 3.04 17.34
C HIS A 20 -9.46 1.93 17.43
N GLY A 21 -9.56 0.89 16.60
CA GLY A 21 -8.55 -0.14 16.49
C GLY A 21 -7.25 0.39 15.83
N PRO A 22 -6.13 -0.35 15.95
CA PRO A 22 -4.91 0.00 15.24
C PRO A 22 -5.14 0.03 13.74
N VAL A 23 -4.42 0.90 13.04
CA VAL A 23 -4.46 0.97 11.58
C VAL A 23 -3.45 -0.03 11.04
N ARG A 24 -3.88 -0.95 10.16
CA ARG A 24 -2.95 -1.78 9.41
C ARG A 24 -2.27 -0.92 8.35
N THR A 25 -0.95 -0.98 8.27
CA THR A 25 -0.19 -0.29 7.24
C THR A 25 0.59 -1.31 6.40
N VAL A 26 0.39 -1.29 5.08
CA VAL A 26 0.98 -2.28 4.14
C VAL A 26 1.76 -1.52 3.08
N ALA A 27 3.08 -1.60 3.12
CA ALA A 27 3.93 -1.09 2.06
C ALA A 27 4.03 -2.14 0.94
N VAL A 28 3.67 -1.76 -0.29
CA VAL A 28 3.84 -2.59 -1.49
C VAL A 28 5.08 -2.13 -2.21
N THR A 29 6.09 -2.99 -2.29
CA THR A 29 7.41 -2.66 -2.80
C THR A 29 7.97 -3.77 -3.69
N GLY A 30 9.16 -3.59 -4.25
CA GLY A 30 9.84 -4.60 -5.07
C GLY A 30 11.18 -4.10 -5.58
N GLY A 31 12.05 -5.04 -5.95
CA GLY A 31 13.45 -4.77 -6.26
C GLY A 31 13.72 -4.13 -7.61
N ILE A 32 12.76 -4.14 -8.55
CA ILE A 32 12.91 -3.57 -9.91
C ILE A 32 11.65 -2.84 -10.37
N GLY A 33 11.80 -2.00 -11.42
CA GLY A 33 10.69 -1.29 -12.08
C GLY A 33 9.82 -2.22 -12.92
N GLY A 34 8.55 -1.81 -13.14
CA GLY A 34 7.66 -2.48 -14.09
C GLY A 34 7.07 -3.81 -13.64
N ILE A 35 7.40 -4.33 -12.45
CA ILE A 35 6.88 -5.62 -11.93
C ILE A 35 5.43 -5.58 -11.45
N GLY A 36 4.74 -4.44 -11.61
CA GLY A 36 3.32 -4.31 -11.29
C GLY A 36 3.00 -3.93 -9.85
N LYS A 37 3.89 -3.29 -9.11
CA LYS A 37 3.66 -2.81 -7.73
C LYS A 37 2.40 -1.98 -7.61
N THR A 38 2.31 -0.88 -8.37
CA THR A 38 1.16 0.04 -8.41
C THR A 38 -0.15 -0.70 -8.72
N SER A 39 -0.14 -1.58 -9.73
CA SER A 39 -1.32 -2.37 -10.06
C SER A 39 -1.75 -3.28 -8.91
N ILE A 40 -0.80 -3.88 -8.19
CA ILE A 40 -1.09 -4.70 -7.00
C ILE A 40 -1.58 -3.83 -5.85
N ALA A 41 -0.92 -2.70 -5.56
CA ALA A 41 -1.31 -1.79 -4.49
C ALA A 41 -2.74 -1.24 -4.67
N VAL A 42 -3.06 -0.75 -5.87
CA VAL A 42 -4.40 -0.24 -6.22
C VAL A 42 -5.47 -1.32 -6.07
N ASN A 43 -5.25 -2.50 -6.65
CA ASN A 43 -6.24 -3.58 -6.59
C ASN A 43 -6.36 -4.20 -5.19
N LEU A 44 -5.26 -4.24 -4.41
CA LEU A 44 -5.29 -4.63 -3.00
C LEU A 44 -6.13 -3.64 -2.18
N ALA A 45 -5.84 -2.35 -2.30
CA ALA A 45 -6.56 -1.30 -1.59
C ALA A 45 -8.07 -1.32 -1.92
N LEU A 46 -8.40 -1.39 -3.21
CA LEU A 46 -9.78 -1.46 -3.66
C LEU A 46 -10.46 -2.76 -3.23
N GLY A 47 -9.74 -3.90 -3.25
CA GLY A 47 -10.26 -5.18 -2.76
C GLY A 47 -10.62 -5.13 -1.28
N LEU A 48 -9.76 -4.54 -0.44
CA LEU A 48 -10.01 -4.32 0.98
C LEU A 48 -11.21 -3.37 1.22
N ALA A 49 -11.33 -2.31 0.40
CA ALA A 49 -12.47 -1.39 0.47
C ALA A 49 -13.79 -2.09 0.08
N ARG A 50 -13.78 -2.95 -0.95
CA ARG A 50 -14.95 -3.76 -1.37
C ARG A 50 -15.36 -4.80 -0.33
N ASP A 51 -14.42 -5.28 0.49
CA ASP A 51 -14.71 -6.16 1.63
C ASP A 51 -15.21 -5.37 2.87
N GLY A 52 -15.45 -4.07 2.73
CA GLY A 52 -16.07 -3.20 3.73
C GLY A 52 -15.10 -2.48 4.66
N GLY A 53 -13.79 -2.53 4.40
CA GLY A 53 -12.77 -1.75 5.12
C GLY A 53 -12.77 -0.28 4.71
N ARG A 54 -12.42 0.61 5.64
CA ARG A 54 -12.10 2.01 5.34
C ARG A 54 -10.63 2.06 4.95
N VAL A 55 -10.36 2.17 3.66
CA VAL A 55 -9.01 2.03 3.11
C VAL A 55 -8.52 3.35 2.56
N MET A 56 -7.26 3.64 2.85
CA MET A 56 -6.52 4.74 2.25
C MET A 56 -5.36 4.16 1.43
N LEU A 57 -5.14 4.69 0.25
CA LEU A 57 -4.03 4.37 -0.63
C LEU A 57 -3.13 5.61 -0.75
N LEU A 58 -1.89 5.48 -0.32
CA LEU A 58 -0.86 6.50 -0.51
C LEU A 58 -0.04 6.13 -1.75
N ASP A 59 -0.02 7.03 -2.73
CA ASP A 59 0.98 7.01 -3.79
C ASP A 59 2.27 7.60 -3.25
N ALA A 60 3.27 6.76 -3.02
CA ALA A 60 4.60 7.17 -2.56
C ALA A 60 5.63 7.13 -3.71
N ASP A 61 5.21 6.97 -4.96
CA ASP A 61 6.07 7.16 -6.12
C ASP A 61 6.18 8.66 -6.43
N LEU A 62 7.13 9.31 -5.74
CA LEU A 62 7.36 10.75 -5.85
C LEU A 62 7.89 11.17 -7.23
N GLY A 63 8.31 10.22 -8.07
CA GLY A 63 8.87 10.47 -9.40
C GLY A 63 7.85 10.31 -10.52
N LEU A 64 7.00 9.31 -10.44
CA LEU A 64 6.00 8.95 -11.44
C LEU A 64 4.68 8.65 -10.73
N ALA A 65 3.92 9.68 -10.36
CA ALA A 65 2.58 9.49 -9.82
C ALA A 65 1.72 8.71 -10.83
N ASN A 66 1.29 7.51 -10.46
CA ASN A 66 0.60 6.58 -11.37
C ASN A 66 -0.74 6.10 -10.82
N VAL A 67 -0.99 6.27 -9.52
CA VAL A 67 -2.23 5.78 -8.87
C VAL A 67 -3.45 6.53 -9.36
N ASP A 68 -3.37 7.85 -9.46
CA ASP A 68 -4.44 8.72 -9.95
C ASP A 68 -4.74 8.42 -11.43
N ASP A 69 -3.73 8.30 -12.29
CA ASP A 69 -3.90 7.94 -13.70
C ASP A 69 -4.51 6.53 -13.85
N LEU A 70 -4.03 5.54 -13.10
CA LEU A 70 -4.55 4.16 -13.16
C LEU A 70 -6.02 4.07 -12.73
N LEU A 71 -6.49 4.97 -11.86
CA LEU A 71 -7.88 5.03 -11.41
C LEU A 71 -8.73 6.08 -12.13
N GLY A 72 -8.16 6.80 -13.10
CA GLY A 72 -8.84 7.89 -13.81
C GLY A 72 -9.25 9.03 -12.88
N LEU A 73 -8.47 9.29 -11.85
CA LEU A 73 -8.70 10.37 -10.87
C LEU A 73 -7.90 11.60 -11.27
N TYR A 74 -8.36 12.75 -10.81
CA TYR A 74 -7.65 14.00 -11.00
C TYR A 74 -7.20 14.58 -9.66
N ALA A 75 -5.89 14.72 -9.49
CA ALA A 75 -5.29 15.32 -8.31
C ALA A 75 -5.09 16.82 -8.51
N GLY A 76 -5.77 17.66 -7.70
CA GLY A 76 -5.58 19.12 -7.68
C GLY A 76 -4.48 19.58 -6.72
N ALA A 77 -4.09 18.71 -5.77
CA ALA A 77 -3.09 18.96 -4.74
C ALA A 77 -2.44 17.63 -4.34
N SER A 78 -1.35 17.67 -3.59
CA SER A 78 -0.53 16.49 -3.29
C SER A 78 0.05 16.53 -1.88
N LEU A 79 0.66 15.44 -1.46
CA LEU A 79 1.37 15.35 -0.18
C LEU A 79 2.49 16.40 -0.04
N LEU A 80 3.05 16.87 -1.15
CA LEU A 80 4.03 17.94 -1.15
C LEU A 80 3.46 19.27 -0.62
N ASP A 81 2.22 19.59 -0.95
CA ASP A 81 1.55 20.83 -0.52
C ASP A 81 1.29 20.77 1.01
N VAL A 82 1.01 19.58 1.53
CA VAL A 82 0.89 19.34 2.99
C VAL A 82 2.23 19.53 3.69
N LEU A 83 3.32 18.98 3.14
CA LEU A 83 4.65 19.14 3.73
C LEU A 83 5.14 20.59 3.77
N ARG A 84 4.71 21.41 2.82
CA ARG A 84 4.99 22.84 2.82
C ARG A 84 4.13 23.65 3.81
N GLY A 85 3.17 22.98 4.46
CA GLY A 85 2.21 23.61 5.36
C GLY A 85 1.16 24.46 4.62
N GLU A 86 1.00 24.27 3.31
CA GLU A 86 0.03 24.98 2.48
C GLU A 86 -1.38 24.40 2.63
N LEU A 87 -1.47 23.07 2.85
CA LEU A 87 -2.71 22.32 3.00
C LEU A 87 -2.63 21.33 4.17
N GLN A 88 -3.80 20.87 4.64
CA GLN A 88 -3.90 19.75 5.57
C GLN A 88 -4.02 18.43 4.78
N LEU A 89 -3.72 17.29 5.43
CA LEU A 89 -3.80 15.98 4.78
C LEU A 89 -5.22 15.69 4.26
N GLU A 90 -6.24 16.14 4.98
CA GLU A 90 -7.65 16.00 4.60
C GLU A 90 -7.99 16.72 3.29
N ASP A 91 -7.33 17.85 3.01
CA ASP A 91 -7.63 18.70 1.84
C ASP A 91 -7.18 18.07 0.53
N ILE A 92 -6.25 17.11 0.59
CA ILE A 92 -5.68 16.43 -0.58
C ILE A 92 -6.26 15.03 -0.83
N ILE A 93 -7.18 14.56 0.04
CA ILE A 93 -7.81 13.24 -0.14
C ILE A 93 -8.72 13.26 -1.38
N ILE A 94 -8.48 12.34 -2.29
CA ILE A 94 -9.34 12.07 -3.43
C ILE A 94 -10.12 10.79 -3.17
N TYR A 95 -11.41 10.78 -3.50
CA TYR A 95 -12.24 9.58 -3.36
C TYR A 95 -12.34 8.86 -4.70
N GLY A 96 -11.83 7.63 -4.73
CA GLY A 96 -11.89 6.72 -5.85
C GLY A 96 -13.05 5.72 -5.76
N PRO A 97 -13.06 4.68 -6.62
CA PRO A 97 -14.08 3.64 -6.61
C PRO A 97 -14.19 2.96 -5.24
N GLY A 98 -15.43 2.66 -4.80
CA GLY A 98 -15.68 1.96 -3.53
C GLY A 98 -15.33 2.75 -2.28
N ASP A 99 -15.41 4.08 -2.35
CA ASP A 99 -15.04 5.02 -1.29
C ASP A 99 -13.56 4.89 -0.86
N LEU A 100 -12.69 4.38 -1.75
CA LEU A 100 -11.26 4.33 -1.54
C LEU A 100 -10.71 5.76 -1.42
N MET A 101 -10.09 6.08 -0.30
CA MET A 101 -9.37 7.34 -0.11
C MET A 101 -7.99 7.24 -0.75
N VAL A 102 -7.63 8.17 -1.62
CA VAL A 102 -6.33 8.22 -2.30
C VAL A 102 -5.60 9.50 -1.92
N ILE A 103 -4.36 9.35 -1.49
CA ILE A 103 -3.43 10.45 -1.24
C ILE A 103 -2.42 10.47 -2.39
N PRO A 104 -2.48 11.47 -3.27
CA PRO A 104 -1.51 11.62 -4.36
C PRO A 104 -0.16 12.15 -3.81
N ALA A 105 0.94 11.54 -4.26
CA ALA A 105 2.29 11.97 -3.87
C ALA A 105 2.68 13.28 -4.53
N ALA A 106 2.40 13.41 -5.82
CA ALA A 106 2.71 14.57 -6.63
C ALA A 106 1.50 15.01 -7.45
N CYS A 107 1.41 16.31 -7.73
CA CYS A 107 0.42 16.89 -8.63
C CYS A 107 1.15 17.57 -9.78
N GLY A 108 0.92 17.07 -11.02
CA GLY A 108 1.52 17.63 -12.23
C GLY A 108 3.03 17.38 -12.35
N LYS A 109 3.76 18.33 -13.00
CA LYS A 109 5.20 18.19 -13.35
C LYS A 109 6.17 18.41 -12.17
N ARG A 110 5.70 18.48 -10.93
CA ARG A 110 6.57 18.68 -9.76
C ARG A 110 7.06 17.33 -9.25
N GLN A 111 8.23 16.91 -9.72
CA GLN A 111 8.94 15.74 -9.22
C GLN A 111 9.71 16.14 -7.94
N LEU A 112 9.55 15.34 -6.90
CA LEU A 112 10.40 15.38 -5.72
C LEU A 112 11.58 14.44 -5.95
N THR A 113 12.66 14.98 -6.46
CA THR A 113 13.84 14.16 -6.79
C THR A 113 14.67 13.78 -5.56
N GLU A 114 14.62 14.56 -4.48
CA GLU A 114 15.35 14.27 -3.24
C GLU A 114 14.63 14.92 -2.04
N LEU A 115 14.01 14.10 -1.21
CA LEU A 115 13.55 14.52 0.11
C LEU A 115 14.61 14.21 1.14
N ALA A 116 14.87 15.16 2.04
CA ALA A 116 15.71 14.90 3.21
C ALA A 116 15.02 13.91 4.17
N THR A 117 15.80 13.12 4.91
CA THR A 117 15.28 12.14 5.88
C THR A 117 14.28 12.76 6.88
N ALA A 118 14.49 14.02 7.27
CA ALA A 118 13.59 14.75 8.16
C ALA A 118 12.21 15.01 7.52
N GLU A 119 12.15 15.27 6.21
CA GLU A 119 10.89 15.47 5.48
C GLU A 119 10.13 14.16 5.34
N CYS A 120 10.84 13.05 5.11
CA CYS A 120 10.23 11.72 5.08
C CYS A 120 9.63 11.34 6.44
N ALA A 121 10.31 11.63 7.53
CA ALA A 121 9.77 11.46 8.89
C ALA A 121 8.57 12.37 9.14
N GLY A 122 8.58 13.59 8.61
CA GLY A 122 7.45 14.53 8.63
C GLY A 122 6.23 13.94 7.94
N MET A 123 6.40 13.32 6.76
CA MET A 123 5.32 12.64 6.03
C MET A 123 4.66 11.55 6.87
N VAL A 124 5.44 10.67 7.52
CA VAL A 124 4.88 9.62 8.37
C VAL A 124 4.08 10.21 9.53
N ARG A 125 4.57 11.31 10.15
CA ARG A 125 3.90 11.97 11.26
C ARG A 125 2.58 12.63 10.88
N VAL A 126 2.49 13.23 9.70
CA VAL A 126 1.25 13.88 9.22
C VAL A 126 0.06 12.90 9.24
N PHE A 127 0.29 11.61 9.00
CA PHE A 127 -0.76 10.60 9.09
C PHE A 127 -1.27 10.37 10.51
N SER A 128 -0.48 10.66 11.54
CA SER A 128 -0.91 10.57 12.94
C SER A 128 -1.96 11.62 13.29
N GLU A 129 -1.94 12.76 12.60
CA GLU A 129 -2.89 13.87 12.79
C GLU A 129 -4.20 13.68 12.01
N LEU A 130 -4.26 12.67 11.15
CA LEU A 130 -5.43 12.38 10.32
C LEU A 130 -6.69 12.12 11.15
N LYS A 131 -7.72 12.92 10.97
CA LYS A 131 -9.01 12.81 11.67
C LYS A 131 -9.91 11.72 11.08
N HIS A 132 -9.67 11.34 9.82
CA HIS A 132 -10.44 10.28 9.17
C HIS A 132 -10.21 8.93 9.84
N ARG A 133 -11.30 8.20 10.04
CA ARG A 133 -11.22 6.82 10.52
C ARG A 133 -10.83 5.93 9.34
N ILE A 134 -9.68 5.30 9.42
CA ILE A 134 -9.24 4.29 8.46
C ILE A 134 -8.88 3.00 9.19
N ASP A 135 -9.08 1.87 8.52
CA ASP A 135 -8.75 0.54 9.01
C ASP A 135 -7.43 0.04 8.40
N THR A 136 -7.15 0.47 7.16
CA THR A 136 -5.93 0.08 6.45
C THR A 136 -5.38 1.25 5.62
N LEU A 137 -4.06 1.47 5.71
CA LEU A 137 -3.28 2.28 4.79
C LEU A 137 -2.46 1.34 3.90
N VAL A 138 -2.65 1.41 2.59
CA VAL A 138 -1.79 0.77 1.59
C VAL A 138 -0.87 1.84 1.03
N ILE A 139 0.42 1.53 0.89
CA ILE A 139 1.43 2.46 0.40
C ILE A 139 2.04 1.85 -0.86
N ASP A 140 1.83 2.50 -2.00
CA ASP A 140 2.49 2.16 -3.26
C ASP A 140 3.85 2.82 -3.30
N THR A 141 4.93 2.03 -3.40
CA THR A 141 6.29 2.57 -3.38
C THR A 141 6.96 2.44 -4.75
N THR A 142 7.88 3.38 -5.04
CA THR A 142 8.76 3.26 -6.20
C THR A 142 9.80 2.15 -6.02
N THR A 143 10.56 1.87 -7.09
CA THR A 143 11.69 0.93 -7.11
C THR A 143 12.97 1.52 -6.57
N ASP A 144 13.10 2.82 -6.61
CA ASP A 144 14.27 3.48 -6.05
C ASP A 144 14.19 3.42 -4.52
N ILE A 145 15.15 2.72 -3.91
CA ILE A 145 15.23 2.59 -2.45
C ILE A 145 15.90 3.87 -1.91
N SER A 146 15.21 5.00 -2.05
CA SER A 146 15.57 6.23 -1.37
C SER A 146 15.38 6.05 0.14
N GLU A 147 16.02 6.92 0.92
CA GLU A 147 15.81 6.99 2.39
C GLU A 147 14.33 7.10 2.76
N CYS A 148 13.54 7.82 1.93
CA CYS A 148 12.13 8.03 2.15
C CYS A 148 11.33 6.73 1.99
N ILE A 149 11.54 5.99 0.91
CA ILE A 149 10.86 4.72 0.66
C ILE A 149 11.23 3.68 1.72
N ALA A 150 12.51 3.62 2.10
CA ALA A 150 12.95 2.74 3.16
C ALA A 150 12.28 3.11 4.51
N SER A 151 12.15 4.40 4.82
CA SER A 151 11.43 4.88 6.00
C SER A 151 9.95 4.53 5.98
N PHE A 152 9.27 4.63 4.83
CA PHE A 152 7.86 4.21 4.69
C PHE A 152 7.68 2.71 4.88
N CYS A 153 8.58 1.89 4.31
CA CYS A 153 8.56 0.44 4.53
C CYS A 153 8.79 0.10 6.01
N ALA A 154 9.74 0.76 6.66
CA ALA A 154 10.06 0.55 8.07
C ALA A 154 8.93 1.01 9.01
N ALA A 155 8.26 2.11 8.66
CA ALA A 155 7.12 2.63 9.42
C ALA A 155 5.83 1.81 9.23
N SER A 156 5.80 0.91 8.25
CA SER A 156 4.64 0.06 7.96
C SER A 156 4.60 -1.18 8.85
N SER A 157 3.39 -1.65 9.21
CA SER A 157 3.22 -2.89 9.98
C SER A 157 3.60 -4.13 9.17
N GLU A 158 3.37 -4.09 7.84
CA GLU A 158 3.63 -5.20 6.93
C GLU A 158 4.31 -4.67 5.64
N VAL A 159 5.26 -5.43 5.12
CA VAL A 159 5.94 -5.13 3.83
C VAL A 159 5.63 -6.25 2.83
N LEU A 160 4.93 -5.92 1.75
CA LEU A 160 4.60 -6.82 0.65
C LEU A 160 5.58 -6.61 -0.51
N VAL A 161 6.45 -7.59 -0.73
CA VAL A 161 7.47 -7.56 -1.79
C VAL A 161 6.95 -8.26 -3.03
N VAL A 162 6.83 -7.51 -4.13
CA VAL A 162 6.42 -8.04 -5.43
C VAL A 162 7.65 -8.59 -6.15
N VAL A 163 7.52 -9.79 -6.68
CA VAL A 163 8.56 -10.46 -7.48
C VAL A 163 7.94 -11.12 -8.72
N ASP A 164 8.75 -11.34 -9.74
CA ASP A 164 8.40 -12.14 -10.91
C ASP A 164 9.44 -13.25 -11.14
N ASN A 165 9.38 -13.92 -12.29
CA ASN A 165 10.26 -15.04 -12.60
C ASN A 165 11.67 -14.61 -13.10
N GLU A 166 11.93 -13.34 -13.25
CA GLU A 166 13.23 -12.83 -13.74
C GLU A 166 14.30 -12.85 -12.63
N ALA A 167 15.52 -13.20 -13.00
CA ALA A 167 16.64 -13.24 -12.06
C ALA A 167 16.93 -11.86 -11.45
N ALA A 168 16.77 -10.79 -12.23
CA ALA A 168 16.93 -9.41 -11.77
C ALA A 168 15.90 -9.02 -10.70
N SER A 169 14.65 -9.48 -10.85
CA SER A 169 13.59 -9.27 -9.89
C SER A 169 13.90 -9.93 -8.53
N LEU A 170 14.33 -11.18 -8.56
CA LEU A 170 14.71 -11.91 -7.36
C LEU A 170 15.93 -11.30 -6.66
N SER A 171 17.00 -11.00 -7.40
CA SER A 171 18.19 -10.39 -6.82
C SER A 171 17.92 -8.99 -6.27
N GLY A 172 17.09 -8.19 -6.97
CA GLY A 172 16.65 -6.89 -6.50
C GLY A 172 15.80 -6.97 -5.23
N ALA A 173 14.86 -7.92 -5.16
CA ALA A 173 14.04 -8.14 -3.98
C ALA A 173 14.88 -8.57 -2.75
N ILE A 174 15.88 -9.42 -2.95
CA ILE A 174 16.81 -9.82 -1.88
C ILE A 174 17.64 -8.63 -1.40
N GLY A 175 18.19 -7.83 -2.32
CA GLY A 175 18.91 -6.60 -1.98
C GLY A 175 18.04 -5.61 -1.19
N LEU A 176 16.77 -5.46 -1.57
CA LEU A 176 15.78 -4.65 -0.87
C LEU A 176 15.53 -5.17 0.56
N ILE A 177 15.25 -6.47 0.71
CA ILE A 177 15.02 -7.10 2.03
C ILE A 177 16.22 -6.89 2.93
N ASN A 178 17.45 -7.14 2.40
CA ASN A 178 18.68 -6.97 3.14
C ASN A 178 18.85 -5.53 3.63
N ARG A 179 18.62 -4.54 2.75
CA ARG A 179 18.73 -3.14 3.11
C ARG A 179 17.70 -2.73 4.16
N LEU A 180 16.45 -3.15 4.02
CA LEU A 180 15.40 -2.86 4.99
C LEU A 180 15.66 -3.54 6.33
N HIS A 181 16.17 -4.77 6.31
CA HIS A 181 16.53 -5.50 7.53
C HIS A 181 17.72 -4.86 8.25
N THR A 182 18.86 -4.72 7.58
CA THR A 182 20.10 -4.26 8.21
C THR A 182 20.09 -2.76 8.53
N GLY A 183 19.49 -1.94 7.68
CA GLY A 183 19.44 -0.50 7.83
C GLY A 183 18.30 0.02 8.68
N TYR A 184 17.16 -0.70 8.71
CA TYR A 184 15.92 -0.19 9.31
C TYR A 184 15.25 -1.18 10.27
N GLY A 185 15.83 -2.34 10.51
CA GLY A 185 15.31 -3.32 11.46
C GLY A 185 14.00 -4.02 11.05
N VAL A 186 13.64 -3.97 9.76
CA VAL A 186 12.46 -4.69 9.29
C VAL A 186 12.74 -6.19 9.29
N VAL A 187 11.93 -6.96 10.01
CA VAL A 187 12.13 -8.41 10.17
C VAL A 187 11.07 -9.25 9.47
N ARG A 188 9.95 -8.67 9.05
CA ARG A 188 8.82 -9.40 8.47
C ARG A 188 8.50 -8.93 7.06
N PHE A 189 8.47 -9.87 6.13
CA PHE A 189 8.17 -9.63 4.73
C PHE A 189 7.17 -10.64 4.21
N HIS A 190 6.28 -10.18 3.34
CA HIS A 190 5.38 -11.03 2.57
C HIS A 190 5.78 -10.94 1.11
N VAL A 191 5.83 -12.07 0.42
CA VAL A 191 6.23 -12.13 -0.99
C VAL A 191 5.04 -12.52 -1.85
N ILE A 192 4.80 -11.77 -2.92
CA ILE A 192 3.82 -12.10 -3.94
C ILE A 192 4.48 -12.26 -5.30
N ALA A 193 4.25 -13.41 -5.95
CA ALA A 193 4.73 -13.65 -7.31
C ALA A 193 3.74 -13.08 -8.33
N ASN A 194 4.17 -12.13 -9.15
CA ASN A 194 3.34 -11.48 -10.17
C ASN A 194 3.67 -11.97 -11.58
N GLY A 195 2.68 -11.99 -12.48
CA GLY A 195 2.86 -12.33 -13.89
C GLY A 195 3.09 -13.81 -14.17
N VAL A 196 2.88 -14.69 -13.19
CA VAL A 196 3.13 -16.15 -13.34
C VAL A 196 1.98 -16.85 -14.07
N GLN A 197 2.27 -18.00 -14.68
CA GLN A 197 1.25 -18.76 -15.41
C GLN A 197 0.49 -19.72 -14.50
N THR A 198 1.13 -20.29 -13.48
CA THR A 198 0.58 -21.31 -12.59
C THR A 198 0.96 -21.09 -11.14
N ALA A 199 0.18 -21.65 -10.21
CA ALA A 199 0.52 -21.67 -8.79
C ALA A 199 1.90 -22.33 -8.53
N ARG A 200 2.19 -23.42 -9.23
CA ARG A 200 3.48 -24.12 -9.12
C ARG A 200 4.68 -23.23 -9.49
N GLU A 201 4.51 -22.39 -10.49
CA GLU A 201 5.55 -21.41 -10.86
C GLU A 201 5.76 -20.38 -9.74
N GLY A 202 4.68 -19.84 -9.18
CA GLY A 202 4.75 -18.91 -8.05
C GLY A 202 5.41 -19.55 -6.81
N ASP A 203 5.03 -20.78 -6.48
CA ASP A 203 5.67 -21.52 -5.39
C ASP A 203 7.16 -21.75 -5.65
N GLY A 204 7.55 -22.05 -6.90
CA GLY A 204 8.94 -22.20 -7.32
C GLY A 204 9.75 -20.93 -7.22
N ILE A 205 9.16 -19.75 -7.54
CA ILE A 205 9.79 -18.44 -7.36
C ILE A 205 10.07 -18.20 -5.88
N PHE A 206 9.06 -18.43 -5.03
CA PHE A 206 9.19 -18.25 -3.59
C PHE A 206 10.26 -19.18 -2.99
N ALA A 207 10.28 -20.45 -3.39
CA ALA A 207 11.29 -21.42 -2.94
C ALA A 207 12.72 -21.00 -3.33
N ARG A 208 12.92 -20.49 -4.57
CA ARG A 208 14.22 -19.95 -5.00
C ARG A 208 14.64 -18.75 -4.15
N MET A 209 13.70 -17.85 -3.85
CA MET A 209 13.98 -16.69 -3.02
C MET A 209 14.38 -17.09 -1.60
N LEU A 210 13.70 -18.05 -0.98
CA LEU A 210 14.07 -18.58 0.34
C LEU A 210 15.48 -19.19 0.35
N ASN A 211 15.85 -19.93 -0.69
CA ASN A 211 17.19 -20.50 -0.81
C ASN A 211 18.30 -19.43 -0.89
N LEU A 212 17.99 -18.26 -1.49
CA LEU A 212 18.92 -17.15 -1.58
C LEU A 212 18.99 -16.31 -0.29
N LEU A 213 18.02 -16.46 0.60
CA LEU A 213 17.95 -15.79 1.91
C LEU A 213 18.40 -16.70 3.07
N VAL A 214 18.93 -17.89 2.78
CA VAL A 214 19.23 -18.92 3.78
C VAL A 214 20.18 -18.46 4.90
N ASP A 215 21.09 -17.53 4.58
CA ASP A 215 22.07 -17.00 5.55
C ASP A 215 21.49 -15.87 6.43
N GLN A 216 20.22 -15.51 6.25
CA GLN A 216 19.57 -14.43 7.00
C GLN A 216 18.59 -15.00 8.04
N HIS A 217 19.12 -15.40 9.17
CA HIS A 217 18.37 -16.12 10.22
C HIS A 217 17.31 -15.28 10.94
N ASP A 218 17.41 -13.93 10.89
CA ASP A 218 16.52 -13.02 11.62
C ASP A 218 15.40 -12.41 10.76
N VAL A 219 15.26 -12.86 9.50
CA VAL A 219 14.24 -12.37 8.58
C VAL A 219 13.13 -13.40 8.42
N LEU A 220 11.90 -12.99 8.69
CA LEU A 220 10.70 -13.81 8.49
C LEU A 220 10.07 -13.48 7.13
N VAL A 221 10.13 -14.42 6.21
CA VAL A 221 9.54 -14.28 4.87
C VAL A 221 8.39 -15.25 4.69
N SER A 222 7.22 -14.77 4.35
CA SER A 222 6.02 -15.56 4.11
C SER A 222 5.49 -15.37 2.68
N TYR A 223 4.86 -16.41 2.14
CA TYR A 223 4.27 -16.37 0.82
C TYR A 223 2.84 -15.84 0.85
N ALA A 224 2.62 -14.65 0.27
CA ALA A 224 1.30 -14.04 0.17
C ALA A 224 0.46 -14.63 -0.99
N GLY A 225 1.08 -15.35 -1.92
CA GLY A 225 0.42 -15.96 -3.07
C GLY A 225 0.97 -15.45 -4.39
N PHE A 226 0.16 -15.56 -5.44
CA PHE A 226 0.56 -15.14 -6.78
C PHE A 226 -0.57 -14.42 -7.51
N VAL A 227 -0.19 -13.60 -8.48
CA VAL A 227 -1.10 -12.99 -9.47
C VAL A 227 -0.75 -13.58 -10.83
N PRO A 228 -1.68 -14.26 -11.49
CA PRO A 228 -1.44 -14.80 -12.82
C PRO A 228 -1.32 -13.68 -13.85
N GLY A 229 -0.39 -13.86 -14.81
CA GLY A 229 -0.32 -13.03 -16.00
C GLY A 229 -1.58 -13.25 -16.85
N ASP A 230 -2.35 -12.18 -17.05
CA ASP A 230 -3.44 -12.16 -18.05
C ASP A 230 -3.56 -10.75 -18.65
N ASP A 231 -4.15 -10.68 -19.85
CA ASP A 231 -4.32 -9.41 -20.57
C ASP A 231 -5.30 -8.46 -19.88
N SER A 232 -6.13 -8.96 -18.97
CA SER A 232 -7.14 -8.15 -18.27
C SER A 232 -6.50 -7.05 -17.43
N MET A 233 -5.32 -7.31 -16.83
CA MET A 233 -4.57 -6.28 -16.10
C MET A 233 -4.21 -5.09 -16.99
N ARG A 234 -3.63 -5.38 -18.17
CA ARG A 234 -3.24 -4.36 -19.13
C ARG A 234 -4.46 -3.64 -19.72
N GLN A 235 -5.52 -4.37 -20.04
CA GLN A 235 -6.76 -3.78 -20.57
C GLN A 235 -7.45 -2.88 -19.54
N ALA A 236 -7.46 -3.26 -18.27
CA ALA A 236 -8.00 -2.46 -17.19
C ALA A 236 -7.21 -1.14 -17.02
N ALA A 237 -5.87 -1.22 -17.03
CA ALA A 237 -5.01 -0.04 -16.97
C ALA A 237 -5.26 0.93 -18.13
N LEU A 238 -5.43 0.44 -19.36
CA LEU A 238 -5.77 1.26 -20.53
C LEU A 238 -7.18 1.92 -20.42
N GLN A 239 -8.05 1.38 -19.59
CA GLN A 239 -9.36 1.94 -19.30
C GLN A 239 -9.36 2.83 -18.05
N HIS A 240 -8.19 3.09 -17.46
CA HIS A 240 -8.06 3.81 -16.19
C HIS A 240 -8.92 3.20 -15.07
N GLN A 241 -8.91 1.87 -14.97
CA GLN A 241 -9.69 1.13 -13.98
C GLN A 241 -8.87 0.01 -13.33
N ALA A 242 -9.17 -0.27 -12.07
CA ALA A 242 -8.66 -1.46 -11.40
C ALA A 242 -9.23 -2.74 -12.03
N VAL A 243 -8.41 -3.79 -12.19
CA VAL A 243 -8.85 -5.03 -12.84
C VAL A 243 -9.96 -5.74 -12.06
N ILE A 244 -10.01 -5.59 -10.75
CA ILE A 244 -11.08 -6.19 -9.93
C ILE A 244 -12.47 -5.61 -10.21
N ASP A 245 -12.54 -4.39 -10.74
CA ASP A 245 -13.78 -3.73 -11.17
C ASP A 245 -14.03 -3.90 -12.68
N ALA A 246 -13.02 -3.65 -13.53
CA ALA A 246 -13.15 -3.73 -14.98
C ALA A 246 -13.40 -5.17 -15.46
N PHE A 247 -12.68 -6.14 -14.90
CA PHE A 247 -12.75 -7.55 -15.31
C PHE A 247 -12.87 -8.48 -14.08
N PRO A 248 -13.98 -8.42 -13.34
CA PRO A 248 -14.12 -9.08 -12.03
C PRO A 248 -14.02 -10.62 -12.07
N ARG A 249 -14.17 -11.23 -13.26
CA ARG A 249 -14.08 -12.68 -13.46
C ARG A 249 -12.73 -13.12 -14.02
N SER A 250 -11.80 -12.19 -14.30
CA SER A 250 -10.46 -12.55 -14.76
C SER A 250 -9.66 -13.28 -13.68
N ARG A 251 -8.65 -14.03 -14.10
CA ARG A 251 -7.78 -14.79 -13.19
C ARG A 251 -7.02 -13.86 -12.25
N SER A 252 -6.50 -12.75 -12.77
CA SER A 252 -5.81 -11.72 -11.99
C SER A 252 -6.73 -11.04 -10.97
N ALA A 253 -7.96 -10.67 -11.36
CA ALA A 253 -8.94 -10.06 -10.45
C ALA A 253 -9.31 -11.01 -9.29
N MET A 254 -9.50 -12.30 -9.58
CA MET A 254 -9.76 -13.30 -8.54
C MET A 254 -8.58 -13.47 -7.59
N ALA A 255 -7.35 -13.51 -8.11
CA ALA A 255 -6.14 -13.61 -7.31
C ALA A 255 -5.95 -12.39 -6.40
N LEU A 256 -6.18 -11.18 -6.92
CA LEU A 256 -6.06 -9.92 -6.16
C LEU A 256 -7.13 -9.79 -5.08
N ARG A 257 -8.38 -10.22 -5.33
CA ARG A 257 -9.39 -10.32 -4.25
C ARG A 257 -9.02 -11.33 -3.18
N ASN A 258 -8.42 -12.46 -3.55
CA ASN A 258 -7.93 -13.43 -2.57
C ASN A 258 -6.75 -12.85 -1.77
N LEU A 259 -5.87 -12.08 -2.40
CA LEU A 259 -4.83 -11.33 -1.70
C LEU A 259 -5.43 -10.35 -0.69
N ALA A 260 -6.42 -9.55 -1.10
CA ALA A 260 -7.09 -8.60 -0.21
C ALA A 260 -7.69 -9.27 1.03
N ARG A 261 -8.41 -10.39 0.86
CA ARG A 261 -8.95 -11.16 1.99
C ARG A 261 -7.85 -11.70 2.90
N ARG A 262 -6.74 -12.19 2.33
CA ARG A 262 -5.60 -12.70 3.10
C ARG A 262 -4.96 -11.59 3.91
N VAL A 263 -4.70 -10.44 3.30
CA VAL A 263 -4.15 -9.24 3.96
C VAL A 263 -5.11 -8.74 5.04
N GLY A 264 -6.41 -8.71 4.77
CA GLY A 264 -7.44 -8.36 5.75
C GLY A 264 -7.43 -9.25 6.99
N GLY A 265 -7.02 -10.53 6.84
CA GLY A 265 -6.91 -11.51 7.94
C GLY A 265 -5.54 -11.55 8.63
N TRP A 266 -4.54 -10.77 8.21
CA TRP A 266 -3.25 -10.75 8.91
C TRP A 266 -3.41 -10.22 10.34
N PRO A 267 -2.58 -10.69 11.31
CA PRO A 267 -2.59 -10.14 12.65
C PRO A 267 -2.37 -8.64 12.64
N GLN A 268 -3.11 -7.90 13.45
CA GLN A 268 -2.87 -6.47 13.64
C GLN A 268 -1.79 -6.26 14.69
N GLN A 269 -1.00 -5.22 14.49
CA GLN A 269 -0.05 -4.76 15.50
C GLN A 269 -0.83 -3.95 16.55
N HIS A 270 -0.65 -4.31 17.84
CA HIS A 270 -1.35 -3.66 18.94
C HIS A 270 -0.45 -2.74 19.79
N SER A 271 0.87 -2.82 19.61
CA SER A 271 1.85 -2.02 20.37
C SER A 271 2.92 -1.42 19.48
N PRO A 272 3.41 -0.22 19.80
CA PRO A 272 4.53 0.40 19.10
C PRO A 272 5.78 -0.48 19.15
N ARG A 273 6.56 -0.50 18.06
CA ARG A 273 7.85 -1.19 17.96
C ARG A 273 9.02 -0.35 18.44
N GLY A 274 8.76 0.93 18.79
CA GLY A 274 9.79 1.88 19.25
C GLY A 274 10.54 2.61 18.14
N HIS A 275 10.01 2.54 16.91
CA HIS A 275 10.54 3.24 15.75
C HIS A 275 9.55 4.32 15.27
N LEU A 276 9.88 5.00 14.17
CA LEU A 276 8.92 5.83 13.45
C LEU A 276 7.86 4.92 12.84
N GLU A 277 6.59 5.16 13.18
CA GLU A 277 5.46 4.33 12.72
C GLU A 277 4.31 5.21 12.27
N PHE A 278 3.57 4.77 11.25
CA PHE A 278 2.31 5.40 10.88
C PHE A 278 1.28 5.25 12.01
N PHE A 279 0.57 6.33 12.33
CA PHE A 279 -0.51 6.34 13.35
C PHE A 279 -0.04 5.93 14.75
N ILE A 280 1.19 6.28 15.14
CA ILE A 280 1.79 5.88 16.40
C ILE A 280 0.94 6.29 17.62
N GLU A 281 0.27 7.45 17.59
CA GLU A 281 -0.60 7.92 18.67
C GLU A 281 -1.78 6.98 18.90
N ARG A 282 -2.33 6.38 17.84
CA ARG A 282 -3.42 5.41 17.96
C ARG A 282 -2.96 4.11 18.62
N LEU A 283 -1.72 3.69 18.37
CA LEU A 283 -1.12 2.53 19.05
C LEU A 283 -0.84 2.80 20.52
N ILE A 284 -0.40 4.01 20.88
CA ILE A 284 -0.12 4.40 22.27
C ILE A 284 -1.44 4.50 23.07
N HIS A 285 -2.49 5.10 22.52
CA HIS A 285 -3.77 5.23 23.20
C HIS A 285 -4.41 3.89 23.51
N GLN A 286 -4.31 2.89 22.65
CA GLN A 286 -4.85 1.56 22.91
C GLN A 286 -4.15 0.86 24.07
N ASN A 287 -2.82 0.93 24.14
CA ASN A 287 -2.08 0.34 25.27
C ASN A 287 -2.49 0.94 26.61
N ASN A 288 -2.79 2.25 26.65
CA ASN A 288 -3.25 2.90 27.89
C ASN A 288 -4.66 2.41 28.30
N VAL A 289 -5.57 2.23 27.35
CA VAL A 289 -6.94 1.72 27.63
C VAL A 289 -6.90 0.26 28.09
N GLU A 290 -6.06 -0.60 27.49
CA GLU A 290 -5.92 -1.99 27.91
C GLU A 290 -5.30 -2.13 29.31
N MET A 291 -4.38 -1.25 29.71
CA MET A 291 -3.81 -1.23 31.05
C MET A 291 -4.82 -0.76 32.12
N GLU A 292 -5.70 0.20 31.80
CA GLU A 292 -6.75 0.65 32.71
C GLU A 292 -7.87 -0.37 32.93
N VAL A 293 -8.16 -1.24 31.95
CA VAL A 293 -9.18 -2.29 32.05
C VAL A 293 -8.67 -3.51 32.83
N THR A 294 -7.34 -3.70 32.92
CA THR A 294 -6.70 -4.83 33.62
C THR A 294 -6.21 -4.48 35.02
N SER A 295 -6.41 -3.25 35.46
CA SER A 295 -6.11 -2.75 36.83
C SER A 295 -7.38 -2.65 37.66
#